data_ab0a4c0a8bc59c3a2bd0ced5dc7fe10c
#
_entry.id   ab0a4c0a8bc59c3a2bd0ced5dc7fe10c
#
_cell.length_a   1.000
_cell.length_b   1.000
_cell.length_c   1.000
_cell.angle_alpha   90.00
_cell.angle_beta   90.00
_cell.angle_gamma   90.00
#
_symmetry.space_group_name_H-M   'P 1'
#
loop_
_entity.id
_entity.type
_entity.pdbx_description
1 polymer ?
#
loop_
_entity_poly.entity_id
_entity_poly.type
_entity_poly.pdbx_seq_one_letter_code
_entity_poly.pdbx_strand_id
1 'polypeptide(L)'
;MLHIKKLNLDEIREIYNAYMHEAFPPSELRPFASMEMLYNKNCYPCYGFYDGTGSLCAYAYFSCTENGKYALLDYFAVKKDLRGMGIGSKTFPLLRTEMKDREGLLLEVESVESAEAEEEVNIRRRRIAFYERCECEMTKAKSLLYGVDFNILVLPIAQPVPEAKVVLHELENIYHVMFDDELYLSLIHI
;
A
#
# COMPACT_ATOMS: atom_id res chain seq x y z
N MET A 1 -4.19 -22.85 -5.51
CA MET A 1 -2.90 -22.12 -5.38
C MET A 1 -3.19 -20.68 -5.73
N LEU A 2 -2.67 -19.71 -4.95
CA LEU A 2 -2.83 -18.28 -5.26
C LEU A 2 -1.76 -17.87 -6.28
N HIS A 3 -2.12 -17.09 -7.29
CA HIS A 3 -1.18 -16.51 -8.26
C HIS A 3 -1.41 -15.00 -8.38
N ILE A 4 -0.34 -14.27 -8.72
CA ILE A 4 -0.34 -12.83 -8.89
C ILE A 4 -0.40 -12.48 -10.37
N LYS A 5 -1.08 -11.38 -10.72
CA LYS A 5 -1.15 -10.82 -12.06
C LYS A 5 -1.01 -9.30 -11.97
N LYS A 6 -0.13 -8.72 -12.79
CA LYS A 6 -0.10 -7.27 -13.00
C LYS A 6 -1.33 -6.86 -13.80
N LEU A 7 -2.05 -5.86 -13.32
CA LEU A 7 -3.32 -5.41 -13.87
C LEU A 7 -3.09 -4.34 -14.94
N ASN A 8 -3.91 -4.38 -16.00
CA ASN A 8 -4.06 -3.28 -16.93
C ASN A 8 -5.11 -2.26 -16.42
N LEU A 9 -5.25 -1.13 -17.11
CA LEU A 9 -6.11 -0.04 -16.66
C LEU A 9 -7.60 -0.44 -16.57
N ASP A 10 -8.08 -1.28 -17.49
CA ASP A 10 -9.47 -1.72 -17.49
C ASP A 10 -9.75 -2.64 -16.30
N GLU A 11 -8.83 -3.55 -15.98
CA GLU A 11 -8.92 -4.43 -14.81
C GLU A 11 -8.84 -3.63 -13.49
N ILE A 12 -8.02 -2.58 -13.44
CA ILE A 12 -7.96 -1.66 -12.29
C ILE A 12 -9.33 -0.97 -12.12
N ARG A 13 -9.93 -0.51 -13.21
CA ARG A 13 -11.25 0.13 -13.22
C ARG A 13 -12.36 -0.82 -12.77
N GLU A 14 -12.32 -2.07 -13.22
CA GLU A 14 -13.27 -3.10 -12.78
C GLU A 14 -13.18 -3.35 -11.28
N ILE A 15 -11.97 -3.51 -10.75
CA ILE A 15 -11.75 -3.72 -9.31
C ILE A 15 -12.16 -2.48 -8.51
N TYR A 16 -11.83 -1.28 -8.99
CA TYR A 16 -12.23 -0.02 -8.36
C TYR A 16 -13.73 0.06 -8.19
N ASN A 17 -14.49 -0.18 -9.26
CA ASN A 17 -15.95 -0.09 -9.24
C ASN A 17 -16.62 -1.21 -8.44
N ALA A 18 -16.06 -2.44 -8.51
CA ALA A 18 -16.71 -3.61 -7.92
C ALA A 18 -16.37 -3.82 -6.43
N TYR A 19 -15.20 -3.39 -5.96
CA TYR A 19 -14.69 -3.82 -4.66
C TYR A 19 -14.12 -2.70 -3.79
N MET A 20 -13.54 -1.63 -4.36
CA MET A 20 -12.81 -0.65 -3.55
C MET A 20 -13.75 0.22 -2.71
N HIS A 21 -14.94 0.55 -3.21
CA HIS A 21 -15.95 1.31 -2.46
C HIS A 21 -16.52 0.57 -1.24
N GLU A 22 -16.43 -0.76 -1.22
CA GLU A 22 -16.80 -1.56 -0.04
C GLU A 22 -15.62 -1.71 0.93
N ALA A 23 -14.39 -1.71 0.41
CA ALA A 23 -13.20 -2.00 1.18
C ALA A 23 -12.63 -0.77 1.92
N PHE A 24 -12.83 0.43 1.35
CA PHE A 24 -12.27 1.69 1.83
C PHE A 24 -13.36 2.75 1.99
N PRO A 25 -13.30 3.58 3.04
CA PRO A 25 -14.22 4.70 3.19
C PRO A 25 -14.01 5.74 2.07
N PRO A 26 -15.05 6.50 1.68
CA PRO A 26 -14.94 7.50 0.62
C PRO A 26 -13.86 8.58 0.85
N SER A 27 -13.57 8.90 2.13
CA SER A 27 -12.51 9.86 2.50
C SER A 27 -11.09 9.37 2.22
N GLU A 28 -10.89 8.05 2.15
CA GLU A 28 -9.59 7.42 1.88
C GLU A 28 -9.44 6.98 0.42
N LEU A 29 -10.56 6.92 -0.32
CA LEU A 29 -10.55 6.41 -1.68
C LEU A 29 -10.24 7.52 -2.69
N ARG A 30 -9.06 7.42 -3.30
CA ARG A 30 -8.61 8.30 -4.38
C ARG A 30 -9.57 8.22 -5.58
N PRO A 31 -9.92 9.35 -6.22
CA PRO A 31 -10.70 9.33 -7.46
C PRO A 31 -10.00 8.50 -8.55
N PHE A 32 -10.76 7.72 -9.32
CA PHE A 32 -10.20 6.85 -10.37
C PHE A 32 -9.35 7.62 -11.38
N ALA A 33 -9.75 8.85 -11.75
CA ALA A 33 -8.97 9.70 -12.66
C ALA A 33 -7.53 9.98 -12.16
N SER A 34 -7.33 10.07 -10.84
CA SER A 34 -5.99 10.21 -10.25
C SER A 34 -5.18 8.91 -10.36
N MET A 35 -5.81 7.74 -10.18
CA MET A 35 -5.16 6.44 -10.40
C MET A 35 -4.76 6.27 -11.87
N GLU A 36 -5.64 6.61 -12.82
CA GLU A 36 -5.40 6.56 -14.25
C GLU A 36 -4.23 7.48 -14.66
N MET A 37 -4.18 8.69 -14.11
CA MET A 37 -3.06 9.62 -14.34
C MET A 37 -1.72 9.02 -13.89
N LEU A 38 -1.66 8.45 -12.70
CA LEU A 38 -0.46 7.81 -12.16
C LEU A 38 -0.07 6.56 -12.95
N TYR A 39 -1.07 5.75 -13.36
CA TYR A 39 -0.86 4.58 -14.20
C TYR A 39 -0.23 4.94 -15.54
N ASN A 40 -0.74 5.98 -16.22
CA ASN A 40 -0.23 6.47 -17.49
C ASN A 40 1.19 7.06 -17.40
N LYS A 41 1.60 7.51 -16.21
CA LYS A 41 2.98 7.91 -15.89
C LYS A 41 3.91 6.75 -15.54
N ASN A 42 3.46 5.49 -15.60
CA ASN A 42 4.17 4.31 -15.10
C ASN A 42 4.53 4.37 -13.60
N CYS A 43 3.78 5.14 -12.83
CA CYS A 43 4.00 5.35 -11.39
C CYS A 43 2.98 4.62 -10.50
N TYR A 44 2.13 3.77 -11.07
CA TYR A 44 1.05 3.10 -10.34
C TYR A 44 0.93 1.61 -10.69
N PRO A 45 1.90 0.76 -10.31
CA PRO A 45 1.81 -0.68 -10.50
C PRO A 45 0.71 -1.28 -9.62
N CYS A 46 -0.24 -1.98 -10.25
CA CYS A 46 -1.37 -2.61 -9.59
C CYS A 46 -1.37 -4.12 -9.84
N TYR A 47 -1.72 -4.88 -8.82
CA TYR A 47 -1.72 -6.34 -8.85
C TYR A 47 -3.03 -6.92 -8.33
N GLY A 48 -3.52 -7.95 -9.02
CA GLY A 48 -4.60 -8.82 -8.57
C GLY A 48 -4.06 -10.18 -8.17
N PHE A 49 -4.67 -10.77 -7.15
CA PHE A 49 -4.33 -12.13 -6.67
C PHE A 49 -5.53 -13.04 -6.92
N TYR A 50 -5.30 -14.10 -7.65
CA TYR A 50 -6.35 -14.99 -8.15
C TYR A 50 -6.14 -16.42 -7.64
N ASP A 51 -7.23 -17.13 -7.41
CA ASP A 51 -7.20 -18.56 -7.07
C ASP A 51 -7.03 -19.44 -8.31
N GLY A 52 -7.03 -20.76 -8.10
CA GLY A 52 -6.89 -21.74 -9.18
C GLY A 52 -8.07 -21.80 -10.17
N THR A 53 -9.19 -21.12 -9.87
CA THR A 53 -10.36 -20.98 -10.77
C THR A 53 -10.31 -19.69 -11.58
N GLY A 54 -9.32 -18.82 -11.34
CA GLY A 54 -9.23 -17.49 -11.92
C GLY A 54 -10.09 -16.43 -11.23
N SER A 55 -10.60 -16.73 -10.03
CA SER A 55 -11.39 -15.77 -9.25
C SER A 55 -10.49 -14.82 -8.45
N LEU A 56 -10.78 -13.51 -8.49
CA LEU A 56 -10.05 -12.51 -7.70
C LEU A 56 -10.25 -12.77 -6.20
N CYS A 57 -9.15 -12.83 -5.46
CA CYS A 57 -9.14 -13.02 -4.00
C CYS A 57 -8.70 -11.78 -3.23
N ALA A 58 -7.73 -11.04 -3.77
CA ALA A 58 -7.16 -9.84 -3.18
C ALA A 58 -6.59 -8.94 -4.26
N TYR A 59 -6.28 -7.69 -3.91
CA TYR A 59 -5.58 -6.76 -4.78
C TYR A 59 -4.66 -5.85 -3.97
N ALA A 60 -3.59 -5.36 -4.62
CA ALA A 60 -2.62 -4.43 -4.07
C ALA A 60 -2.23 -3.39 -5.12
N TYR A 61 -2.37 -2.10 -4.79
CA TYR A 61 -2.02 -0.98 -5.64
C TYR A 61 -0.90 -0.19 -4.98
N PHE A 62 0.05 0.25 -5.78
CA PHE A 62 1.23 0.93 -5.29
C PHE A 62 1.43 2.25 -6.02
N SER A 63 1.93 3.25 -5.29
CA SER A 63 2.49 4.48 -5.86
C SER A 63 4.01 4.40 -5.84
N CYS A 64 4.67 4.88 -6.90
CA CYS A 64 6.13 4.92 -6.97
C CYS A 64 6.60 6.05 -7.89
N THR A 65 7.88 6.38 -7.83
CA THR A 65 8.52 7.17 -8.88
C THR A 65 8.82 6.30 -10.09
N GLU A 66 8.92 6.90 -11.28
CA GLU A 66 9.40 6.19 -12.47
C GLU A 66 10.81 5.66 -12.21
N ASN A 67 11.03 4.36 -12.39
CA ASN A 67 12.28 3.66 -12.06
C ASN A 67 12.69 3.72 -10.57
N GLY A 68 11.76 4.04 -9.67
CA GLY A 68 12.01 4.11 -8.22
C GLY A 68 12.42 2.77 -7.62
N LYS A 69 13.30 2.83 -6.63
CA LYS A 69 13.77 1.65 -5.87
C LYS A 69 12.73 1.15 -4.87
N TYR A 70 11.86 2.03 -4.43
CA TYR A 70 10.77 1.73 -3.49
C TYR A 70 9.41 1.99 -4.13
N ALA A 71 8.39 1.34 -3.59
CA ALA A 71 7.00 1.63 -3.90
C ALA A 71 6.19 1.67 -2.61
N LEU A 72 5.28 2.64 -2.50
CA LEU A 72 4.36 2.79 -1.38
C LEU A 72 3.10 1.98 -1.65
N LEU A 73 2.70 1.14 -0.72
CA LEU A 73 1.43 0.42 -0.75
C LEU A 73 0.28 1.42 -0.50
N ASP A 74 -0.41 1.80 -1.58
CA ASP A 74 -1.53 2.77 -1.56
C ASP A 74 -2.83 2.08 -1.11
N TYR A 75 -3.14 0.92 -1.71
CA TYR A 75 -4.32 0.11 -1.35
C TYR A 75 -3.98 -1.37 -1.28
N PHE A 76 -4.48 -2.04 -0.24
CA PHE A 76 -4.43 -3.48 -0.12
C PHE A 76 -5.73 -4.01 0.50
N ALA A 77 -6.40 -4.90 -0.19
CA ALA A 77 -7.58 -5.55 0.36
C ALA A 77 -7.71 -7.01 -0.08
N VAL A 78 -8.18 -7.84 0.86
CA VAL A 78 -8.72 -9.17 0.60
C VAL A 78 -10.23 -9.05 0.48
N LYS A 79 -10.82 -9.71 -0.51
CA LYS A 79 -12.28 -9.74 -0.66
C LYS A 79 -12.95 -10.15 0.65
N LYS A 80 -14.08 -9.51 0.95
CA LYS A 80 -14.76 -9.60 2.25
C LYS A 80 -15.08 -11.03 2.66
N ASP A 81 -15.57 -11.83 1.73
CA ASP A 81 -15.91 -13.24 1.89
C ASP A 81 -14.72 -14.17 2.12
N LEU A 82 -13.49 -13.70 1.83
CA LEU A 82 -12.25 -14.46 1.99
C LEU A 82 -11.36 -13.97 3.15
N ARG A 83 -11.82 -12.96 3.91
CA ARG A 83 -11.08 -12.44 5.07
C ARG A 83 -10.98 -13.51 6.16
N GLY A 84 -9.89 -13.49 6.93
CA GLY A 84 -9.65 -14.48 7.99
C GLY A 84 -9.16 -15.85 7.51
N MET A 85 -9.10 -16.11 6.18
CA MET A 85 -8.67 -17.39 5.61
C MET A 85 -7.17 -17.44 5.25
N GLY A 86 -6.39 -16.48 5.73
CA GLY A 86 -4.94 -16.41 5.50
C GLY A 86 -4.55 -15.99 4.08
N ILE A 87 -5.49 -15.52 3.27
CA ILE A 87 -5.23 -15.06 1.89
C ILE A 87 -4.23 -13.88 1.90
N GLY A 88 -4.45 -12.89 2.79
CA GLY A 88 -3.59 -11.72 2.87
C GLY A 88 -2.12 -12.07 3.06
N SER A 89 -1.80 -12.96 4.00
CA SER A 89 -0.40 -13.37 4.25
C SER A 89 0.24 -14.09 3.06
N LYS A 90 -0.55 -14.76 2.23
CA LYS A 90 -0.06 -15.45 1.03
C LYS A 90 0.26 -14.50 -0.13
N THR A 91 -0.18 -13.25 -0.09
CA THR A 91 0.09 -12.27 -1.16
C THR A 91 1.50 -11.68 -1.07
N PHE A 92 2.07 -11.51 0.12
CA PHE A 92 3.36 -10.85 0.33
C PHE A 92 4.56 -11.59 -0.29
N PRO A 93 4.69 -12.93 -0.18
CA PRO A 93 5.72 -13.66 -0.91
C PRO A 93 5.61 -13.53 -2.43
N LEU A 94 4.38 -13.42 -2.96
CA LEU A 94 4.15 -13.20 -4.38
C LEU A 94 4.58 -11.79 -4.80
N LEU A 95 4.27 -10.77 -3.98
CA LEU A 95 4.72 -9.39 -4.20
C LEU A 95 6.25 -9.29 -4.22
N ARG A 96 6.96 -9.94 -3.29
CA ARG A 96 8.43 -10.00 -3.29
C ARG A 96 8.99 -10.55 -4.60
N THR A 97 8.37 -11.62 -5.10
CA THR A 97 8.82 -12.24 -6.35
C THR A 97 8.54 -11.35 -7.56
N GLU A 98 7.36 -10.76 -7.62
CA GLU A 98 6.93 -9.93 -8.74
C GLU A 98 7.67 -8.58 -8.79
N MET A 99 7.96 -8.01 -7.62
CA MET A 99 8.63 -6.70 -7.49
C MET A 99 10.13 -6.82 -7.14
N LYS A 100 10.75 -7.94 -7.49
CA LYS A 100 12.15 -8.30 -7.18
C LYS A 100 13.20 -7.26 -7.61
N ASP A 101 12.88 -6.41 -8.57
CA ASP A 101 13.77 -5.35 -9.07
C ASP A 101 13.75 -4.09 -8.18
N ARG A 102 12.90 -4.06 -7.13
CA ARG A 102 12.86 -3.00 -6.12
C ARG A 102 13.68 -3.37 -4.90
N GLU A 103 14.14 -2.36 -4.18
CA GLU A 103 14.85 -2.55 -2.90
C GLU A 103 13.87 -2.90 -1.77
N GLY A 104 12.63 -2.34 -1.78
CA GLY A 104 11.60 -2.64 -0.80
C GLY A 104 10.24 -2.02 -1.11
N LEU A 105 9.23 -2.40 -0.32
CA LEU A 105 7.91 -1.78 -0.34
C LEU A 105 7.69 -1.02 0.97
N LEU A 106 7.23 0.22 0.88
CA LEU A 106 6.86 1.06 2.01
C LEU A 106 5.39 0.84 2.33
N LEU A 107 5.06 0.80 3.61
CA LEU A 107 3.69 0.68 4.10
C LEU A 107 3.45 1.72 5.18
N GLU A 108 2.45 2.57 5.00
CA GLU A 108 1.96 3.47 6.02
C GLU A 108 0.89 2.79 6.86
N VAL A 109 1.07 2.81 8.16
CA VAL A 109 0.09 2.33 9.11
C VAL A 109 -0.16 3.39 10.16
N GLU A 110 -1.43 3.66 10.45
CA GLU A 110 -1.79 4.64 11.46
C GLU A 110 -1.12 4.32 12.80
N SER A 111 -0.56 5.36 13.42
CA SER A 111 0.10 5.26 14.73
C SER A 111 -0.89 4.82 15.82
N VAL A 112 -0.48 3.85 16.63
CA VAL A 112 -1.29 3.41 17.78
C VAL A 112 -1.35 4.51 18.85
N GLU A 113 -0.29 5.33 18.95
CA GLU A 113 -0.16 6.40 19.93
C GLU A 113 -1.15 7.56 19.71
N SER A 114 -1.59 7.78 18.44
CA SER A 114 -2.58 8.80 18.10
C SER A 114 -4.02 8.29 18.05
N ALA A 115 -4.28 7.03 18.45
CA ALA A 115 -5.64 6.51 18.51
C ALA A 115 -6.40 7.09 19.71
N GLU A 116 -7.63 7.58 19.48
CA GLU A 116 -8.46 8.19 20.51
C GLU A 116 -9.32 7.16 21.26
N ALA A 117 -9.70 6.06 20.62
CA ALA A 117 -10.56 5.02 21.17
C ALA A 117 -9.84 3.67 21.30
N GLU A 118 -10.20 2.88 22.32
CA GLU A 118 -9.62 1.55 22.54
C GLU A 118 -9.88 0.59 21.34
N GLU A 119 -11.00 0.74 20.67
CA GLU A 119 -11.33 -0.03 19.48
C GLU A 119 -10.34 0.26 18.33
N GLU A 120 -10.00 1.53 18.12
CA GLU A 120 -8.99 1.96 17.13
C GLU A 120 -7.60 1.40 17.47
N VAL A 121 -7.19 1.51 18.74
CA VAL A 121 -5.93 0.91 19.24
C VAL A 121 -5.86 -0.56 18.84
N ASN A 122 -6.94 -1.32 19.07
CA ASN A 122 -6.98 -2.74 18.76
C ASN A 122 -6.97 -3.04 17.26
N ILE A 123 -7.61 -2.21 16.43
CA ILE A 123 -7.60 -2.33 14.97
C ILE A 123 -6.19 -2.05 14.45
N ARG A 124 -5.57 -0.94 14.85
CA ARG A 124 -4.23 -0.52 14.43
C ARG A 124 -3.16 -1.54 14.85
N ARG A 125 -3.21 -2.04 16.08
CA ARG A 125 -2.31 -3.11 16.55
C ARG A 125 -2.45 -4.40 15.73
N ARG A 126 -3.68 -4.82 15.40
CA ARG A 126 -3.91 -6.01 14.57
C ARG A 126 -3.38 -5.83 13.15
N ARG A 127 -3.50 -4.61 12.58
CA ARG A 127 -2.95 -4.27 11.26
C ARG A 127 -1.43 -4.33 11.27
N ILE A 128 -0.77 -3.71 12.23
CA ILE A 128 0.70 -3.76 12.40
C ILE A 128 1.15 -5.21 12.55
N ALA A 129 0.58 -5.97 13.48
CA ALA A 129 0.93 -7.36 13.71
C ALA A 129 0.69 -8.26 12.48
N PHE A 130 -0.29 -7.92 11.62
CA PHE A 130 -0.48 -8.60 10.35
C PHE A 130 0.70 -8.35 9.41
N TYR A 131 1.13 -7.10 9.24
CA TYR A 131 2.25 -6.77 8.36
C TYR A 131 3.59 -7.33 8.89
N GLU A 132 3.81 -7.32 10.20
CA GLU A 132 4.99 -7.94 10.82
C GLU A 132 5.04 -9.45 10.54
N ARG A 133 3.91 -10.17 10.64
CA ARG A 133 3.83 -11.59 10.23
C ARG A 133 4.06 -11.82 8.73
N CYS A 134 3.88 -10.79 7.90
CA CYS A 134 4.21 -10.80 6.48
C CYS A 134 5.67 -10.38 6.22
N GLU A 135 6.52 -10.34 7.26
CA GLU A 135 7.94 -9.98 7.21
C GLU A 135 8.18 -8.50 6.84
N CYS A 136 7.20 -7.63 7.11
CA CYS A 136 7.42 -6.20 7.10
C CYS A 136 8.04 -5.78 8.43
N GLU A 137 9.03 -4.90 8.38
CA GLU A 137 9.75 -4.42 9.55
C GLU A 137 9.37 -2.96 9.86
N MET A 138 9.07 -2.67 11.12
CA MET A 138 8.82 -1.31 11.60
C MET A 138 10.11 -0.49 11.55
N THR A 139 10.04 0.69 10.95
CA THR A 139 11.16 1.64 10.93
C THR A 139 11.02 2.72 12.01
N LYS A 140 12.01 3.62 12.09
CA LYS A 140 11.92 4.83 12.91
C LYS A 140 11.32 6.02 12.15
N ALA A 141 11.02 5.84 10.87
CA ALA A 141 10.39 6.87 10.05
C ALA A 141 8.92 7.03 10.47
N LYS A 142 8.44 8.26 10.49
CA LYS A 142 7.05 8.63 10.74
C LYS A 142 6.64 9.69 9.73
N SER A 143 5.37 9.72 9.37
CA SER A 143 4.78 10.78 8.54
C SER A 143 3.49 11.29 9.17
N LEU A 144 3.13 12.51 8.84
CA LEU A 144 1.83 13.12 9.14
C LEU A 144 1.17 13.44 7.79
N LEU A 145 0.08 12.77 7.49
CA LEU A 145 -0.66 12.94 6.24
C LEU A 145 -2.14 13.20 6.57
N TYR A 146 -2.70 14.29 6.05
CA TYR A 146 -4.08 14.72 6.35
C TYR A 146 -4.41 14.81 7.85
N GLY A 147 -3.41 15.16 8.67
CA GLY A 147 -3.57 15.25 10.13
C GLY A 147 -3.57 13.89 10.84
N VAL A 148 -3.26 12.80 10.14
CA VAL A 148 -3.13 11.45 10.71
C VAL A 148 -1.66 11.08 10.83
N ASP A 149 -1.25 10.64 12.03
CA ASP A 149 0.10 10.13 12.29
C ASP A 149 0.27 8.70 11.77
N PHE A 150 1.30 8.48 10.96
CA PHE A 150 1.65 7.15 10.45
C PHE A 150 3.03 6.69 10.94
N ASN A 151 3.12 5.41 11.26
CA ASN A 151 4.36 4.67 11.32
C ASN A 151 4.64 4.04 9.96
N ILE A 152 5.92 3.95 9.59
CA ILE A 152 6.32 3.38 8.30
C ILE A 152 6.95 2.01 8.51
N LEU A 153 6.38 1.00 7.87
CA LEU A 153 6.98 -0.33 7.76
C LEU A 153 7.61 -0.49 6.38
N VAL A 154 8.59 -1.36 6.30
CA VAL A 154 9.23 -1.77 5.03
C VAL A 154 9.14 -3.27 4.88
N LEU A 155 8.64 -3.74 3.74
CA LEU A 155 8.87 -5.10 3.29
C LEU A 155 10.20 -5.11 2.51
N PRO A 156 11.28 -5.66 3.06
CA PRO A 156 12.56 -5.73 2.35
C PRO A 156 12.48 -6.72 1.19
N ILE A 157 13.03 -6.35 0.02
CA ILE A 157 13.05 -7.20 -1.18
C ILE A 157 14.49 -7.51 -1.58
N ALA A 158 15.13 -6.62 -2.34
CA ALA A 158 16.50 -6.81 -2.82
C ALA A 158 17.56 -6.30 -1.84
N GLN A 159 17.18 -5.46 -0.88
CA GLN A 159 18.04 -4.88 0.13
C GLN A 159 17.41 -5.01 1.52
N PRO A 160 18.21 -5.04 2.60
CA PRO A 160 17.69 -4.97 3.97
C PRO A 160 16.99 -3.62 4.21
N VAL A 161 16.21 -3.55 5.30
CA VAL A 161 15.51 -2.31 5.70
C VAL A 161 16.49 -1.15 5.83
N PRO A 162 16.26 -0.02 5.13
CA PRO A 162 17.15 1.11 5.15
C PRO A 162 17.00 1.96 6.43
N GLU A 163 17.93 2.88 6.64
CA GLU A 163 17.80 3.89 7.69
C GLU A 163 16.58 4.80 7.47
N ALA A 164 16.00 5.32 8.56
CA ALA A 164 14.81 6.17 8.52
C ALA A 164 14.90 7.35 7.53
N LYS A 165 16.08 7.99 7.44
CA LYS A 165 16.30 9.10 6.49
C LYS A 165 16.12 8.70 5.01
N VAL A 166 16.48 7.45 4.65
CA VAL A 166 16.27 6.93 3.29
C VAL A 166 14.80 6.66 3.06
N VAL A 167 14.12 6.06 4.05
CA VAL A 167 12.67 5.82 3.99
C VAL A 167 11.90 7.12 3.77
N LEU A 168 12.21 8.16 4.56
CA LEU A 168 11.55 9.47 4.46
C LEU A 168 11.82 10.13 3.10
N HIS A 169 13.04 10.09 2.61
CA HIS A 169 13.38 10.63 1.30
C HIS A 169 12.63 9.93 0.15
N GLU A 170 12.55 8.60 0.19
CA GLU A 170 11.80 7.84 -0.82
C GLU A 170 10.29 8.10 -0.74
N LEU A 171 9.75 8.21 0.48
CA LEU A 171 8.35 8.55 0.71
C LEU A 171 8.02 9.95 0.17
N GLU A 172 8.88 10.94 0.45
CA GLU A 172 8.77 12.31 -0.07
C GLU A 172 8.75 12.33 -1.60
N ASN A 173 9.68 11.63 -2.25
CA ASN A 173 9.71 11.52 -3.72
C ASN A 173 8.43 10.90 -4.29
N ILE A 174 7.89 9.88 -3.64
CA ILE A 174 6.64 9.23 -4.04
C ILE A 174 5.46 10.20 -3.88
N TYR A 175 5.40 10.96 -2.78
CA TYR A 175 4.34 11.92 -2.54
C TYR A 175 4.33 13.05 -3.58
N HIS A 176 5.48 13.55 -4.03
CA HIS A 176 5.56 14.52 -5.13
C HIS A 176 5.01 13.98 -6.46
N VAL A 177 4.99 12.66 -6.65
CA VAL A 177 4.33 12.05 -7.81
C VAL A 177 2.80 11.93 -7.58
N MET A 178 2.38 11.65 -6.34
CA MET A 178 0.99 11.40 -5.98
C MET A 178 0.14 12.67 -5.86
N PHE A 179 0.75 13.77 -5.43
CA PHE A 179 0.09 15.04 -5.09
C PHE A 179 0.69 16.18 -5.90
N ASP A 180 -0.10 17.20 -6.18
CA ASP A 180 0.45 18.46 -6.68
C ASP A 180 1.15 19.24 -5.55
N ASP A 181 1.96 20.25 -5.92
CA ASP A 181 2.78 20.99 -4.95
C ASP A 181 1.95 21.70 -3.89
N GLU A 182 0.76 22.20 -4.24
CA GLU A 182 -0.13 22.92 -3.30
C GLU A 182 -0.67 21.94 -2.26
N LEU A 183 -1.13 20.78 -2.68
CA LEU A 183 -1.65 19.74 -1.82
C LEU A 183 -0.54 19.14 -0.95
N TYR A 184 0.64 18.91 -1.54
CA TYR A 184 1.81 18.42 -0.82
C TYR A 184 2.18 19.34 0.35
N LEU A 185 2.36 20.64 0.10
CA LEU A 185 2.74 21.62 1.12
C LEU A 185 1.70 21.82 2.22
N SER A 186 0.42 21.60 1.92
CA SER A 186 -0.67 21.83 2.88
C SER A 186 -0.98 20.66 3.79
N LEU A 187 -0.66 19.40 3.36
CA LEU A 187 -1.20 18.20 3.99
C LEU A 187 -0.13 17.20 4.46
N ILE A 188 1.12 17.38 4.04
CA ILE A 188 2.19 16.39 4.26
C ILE A 188 3.29 17.01 5.12
N HIS A 189 3.63 16.32 6.20
CA HIS A 189 4.77 16.65 7.06
C HIS A 189 5.57 15.35 7.31
N ILE A 190 6.84 15.37 6.90
CA ILE A 190 7.77 14.25 7.01
C ILE A 190 8.96 14.62 7.87
#